data_afde2b54b48e80f310ce5c3ecd7a52cd
#
_entry.id   afde2b54b48e80f310ce5c3ecd7a52cd
#
_cell.length_a   1.000
_cell.length_b   1.000
_cell.length_c   1.000
_cell.angle_alpha   90.00
_cell.angle_beta   90.00
_cell.angle_gamma   90.00
#
_symmetry.space_group_name_H-M   'P 1'
#
loop_
_entity.id
_entity.type
_entity.pdbx_description
1 polymer ?
#
loop_
_entity_poly.entity_id
_entity_poly.type
_entity_poly.pdbx_seq_one_letter_code
_entity_poly.pdbx_strand_id
1 'polypeptide(L)'
;MTDFIKKKEVKNNWVLIDAENAVVGRLAAYISKILRGKNKNQYTPNMDNGDFVKVTNIEKIKFTGNKFKNKKYYRHTGHPGGIKTTTPSLLMNKKPEEILKLAVKRMLPSGSLAKKQLSKLKIYKGKSHPHESQNPKIIDFVKMNVKNYIATNLYGNTN
;
A
#
# COMPACT_ATOMS: atom_id res chain seq x y z
N MET A 1 -29.55 -11.10 -7.65
CA MET A 1 -29.48 -9.68 -8.09
C MET A 1 -28.40 -9.00 -7.29
N THR A 2 -27.45 -8.31 -7.91
CA THR A 2 -26.47 -7.49 -7.19
C THR A 2 -27.13 -6.17 -6.84
N ASP A 3 -27.24 -5.86 -5.55
CA ASP A 3 -27.83 -4.61 -5.09
C ASP A 3 -27.02 -3.41 -5.56
N PHE A 4 -27.69 -2.50 -6.24
CA PHE A 4 -27.08 -1.24 -6.65
C PHE A 4 -27.10 -0.24 -5.50
N ILE A 5 -25.92 0.20 -5.06
CA ILE A 5 -25.79 1.15 -3.97
C ILE A 5 -25.85 2.57 -4.48
N LYS A 6 -26.64 3.41 -3.83
CA LYS A 6 -26.65 4.84 -4.08
C LYS A 6 -25.43 5.51 -3.44
N LYS A 7 -24.93 6.57 -4.04
CA LYS A 7 -23.75 7.31 -3.54
C LYS A 7 -23.89 7.79 -2.09
N LYS A 8 -25.12 8.06 -1.65
CA LYS A 8 -25.44 8.48 -0.26
C LYS A 8 -25.30 7.35 0.77
N GLU A 9 -25.37 6.11 0.33
CA GLU A 9 -25.35 4.90 1.20
C GLU A 9 -23.94 4.35 1.41
N VAL A 10 -22.96 4.89 0.70
CA VAL A 10 -21.56 4.45 0.79
C VAL A 10 -20.98 4.84 2.16
N LYS A 11 -20.67 3.84 2.98
CA LYS A 11 -19.97 3.99 4.25
C LYS A 11 -18.49 3.63 4.09
N ASN A 12 -17.60 4.58 4.35
CA ASN A 12 -16.16 4.38 4.31
C ASN A 12 -15.62 4.26 5.73
N ASN A 13 -15.02 3.13 6.05
CA ASN A 13 -14.38 2.88 7.34
C ASN A 13 -12.90 3.24 7.29
N TRP A 14 -12.29 3.37 8.47
CA TRP A 14 -10.86 3.55 8.58
C TRP A 14 -10.20 2.26 9.04
N VAL A 15 -9.10 1.91 8.38
CA VAL A 15 -8.33 0.70 8.63
C VAL A 15 -6.89 1.08 8.93
N LEU A 16 -6.32 0.53 9.99
CA LEU A 16 -4.91 0.66 10.36
C LEU A 16 -4.19 -0.67 10.12
N ILE A 17 -3.06 -0.62 9.43
CA ILE A 17 -2.20 -1.76 9.14
C ILE A 17 -0.78 -1.44 9.56
N ASP A 18 -0.17 -2.32 10.32
CA ASP A 18 1.26 -2.24 10.62
C ASP A 18 2.06 -2.90 9.50
N ALA A 19 3.04 -2.16 8.96
CA ALA A 19 3.91 -2.63 7.88
C ALA A 19 5.22 -3.26 8.38
N GLU A 20 5.41 -3.37 9.69
CA GLU A 20 6.63 -3.93 10.26
C GLU A 20 6.87 -5.35 9.74
N ASN A 21 8.03 -5.56 9.09
CA ASN A 21 8.45 -6.82 8.46
C ASN A 21 7.48 -7.38 7.39
N ALA A 22 6.50 -6.60 6.96
CA ALA A 22 5.56 -7.02 5.92
C ALA A 22 6.22 -7.02 4.52
N VAL A 23 5.83 -7.98 3.68
CA VAL A 23 6.29 -8.07 2.29
C VAL A 23 5.59 -7.02 1.44
N VAL A 24 6.34 -6.09 0.82
CA VAL A 24 5.82 -4.95 0.00
C VAL A 24 4.73 -5.37 -0.97
N GLY A 25 4.99 -6.40 -1.80
CA GLY A 25 4.06 -6.80 -2.86
C GLY A 25 2.74 -7.34 -2.33
N ARG A 26 2.79 -8.17 -1.29
CA ARG A 26 1.60 -8.75 -0.66
C ARG A 26 0.78 -7.69 0.07
N LEU A 27 1.48 -6.80 0.81
CA LEU A 27 0.85 -5.68 1.49
C LEU A 27 0.16 -4.75 0.49
N ALA A 28 0.82 -4.41 -0.63
CA ALA A 28 0.24 -3.57 -1.68
C ALA A 28 -1.00 -4.21 -2.34
N ALA A 29 -0.98 -5.52 -2.57
CA ALA A 29 -2.12 -6.25 -3.11
C ALA A 29 -3.32 -6.24 -2.15
N TYR A 30 -3.06 -6.44 -0.86
CA TYR A 30 -4.09 -6.39 0.17
C TYR A 30 -4.70 -4.99 0.30
N ILE A 31 -3.86 -3.95 0.36
CA ILE A 31 -4.29 -2.55 0.41
C ILE A 31 -5.12 -2.19 -0.82
N SER A 32 -4.69 -2.59 -2.02
CA SER A 32 -5.42 -2.30 -3.26
C SER A 32 -6.84 -2.93 -3.26
N LYS A 33 -6.98 -4.12 -2.65
CA LYS A 33 -8.28 -4.78 -2.48
C LYS A 33 -9.20 -3.97 -1.56
N ILE A 34 -8.69 -3.43 -0.44
CA ILE A 34 -9.46 -2.59 0.50
C ILE A 34 -9.82 -1.25 -0.13
N LEU A 35 -8.87 -0.56 -0.79
CA LEU A 35 -9.08 0.74 -1.43
C LEU A 35 -10.13 0.68 -2.55
N ARG A 36 -10.25 -0.46 -3.22
CA ARG A 36 -11.31 -0.69 -4.22
C ARG A 36 -12.65 -1.09 -3.61
N GLY A 37 -12.67 -1.50 -2.33
CA GLY A 37 -13.86 -2.01 -1.65
C GLY A 37 -14.21 -3.46 -2.00
N LYS A 38 -13.27 -4.24 -2.59
CA LYS A 38 -13.51 -5.65 -2.94
C LYS A 38 -13.70 -6.59 -1.73
N ASN A 39 -13.49 -6.09 -0.53
CA ASN A 39 -13.75 -6.78 0.73
C ASN A 39 -15.20 -6.61 1.22
N LYS A 40 -16.00 -5.78 0.55
CA LYS A 40 -17.39 -5.51 0.91
C LYS A 40 -18.34 -6.27 -0.02
N ASN A 41 -19.46 -6.75 0.52
CA ASN A 41 -20.51 -7.42 -0.26
C ASN A 41 -21.12 -6.50 -1.32
N GLN A 42 -21.17 -5.22 -1.03
CA GLN A 42 -21.74 -4.17 -1.86
C GLN A 42 -20.72 -3.55 -2.85
N TYR A 43 -19.73 -4.34 -3.30
CA TYR A 43 -18.73 -3.85 -4.26
C TYR A 43 -19.34 -3.54 -5.62
N THR A 44 -19.16 -2.32 -6.10
CA THR A 44 -19.51 -1.90 -7.46
C THR A 44 -18.29 -1.27 -8.15
N PRO A 45 -17.91 -1.74 -9.37
CA PRO A 45 -16.67 -1.30 -10.02
C PRO A 45 -16.61 0.19 -10.39
N ASN A 46 -17.78 0.79 -10.67
CA ASN A 46 -17.93 2.19 -11.07
C ASN A 46 -17.97 3.19 -9.91
N MET A 47 -18.08 2.70 -8.66
CA MET A 47 -18.18 3.55 -7.47
C MET A 47 -16.97 3.43 -6.55
N ASP A 48 -16.76 4.47 -5.75
CA ASP A 48 -15.68 4.52 -4.76
C ASP A 48 -16.18 4.03 -3.39
N ASN A 49 -16.36 2.70 -3.27
CA ASN A 49 -16.83 2.04 -2.04
C ASN A 49 -15.69 1.63 -1.10
N GLY A 50 -14.45 1.95 -1.44
CA GLY A 50 -13.26 1.56 -0.69
C GLY A 50 -13.11 2.32 0.63
N ASP A 51 -12.44 1.67 1.59
CA ASP A 51 -12.15 2.23 2.90
C ASP A 51 -10.86 3.07 2.89
N PHE A 52 -10.72 3.94 3.90
CA PHE A 52 -9.47 4.64 4.16
C PHE A 52 -8.46 3.69 4.79
N VAL A 53 -7.25 3.66 4.26
CA VAL A 53 -6.18 2.81 4.77
C VAL A 53 -5.03 3.65 5.31
N LYS A 54 -4.66 3.40 6.57
CA LYS A 54 -3.47 3.95 7.21
C LYS A 54 -2.44 2.84 7.35
N VAL A 55 -1.21 3.17 7.03
CA VAL A 55 -0.07 2.25 7.18
C VAL A 55 0.97 2.91 8.07
N THR A 56 1.39 2.22 9.11
CA THR A 56 2.45 2.66 10.04
C THR A 56 3.72 1.83 9.85
N ASN A 57 4.83 2.27 10.42
CA ASN A 57 6.15 1.59 10.38
C ASN A 57 6.65 1.25 8.96
N ILE A 58 6.38 2.14 7.98
CA ILE A 58 6.75 1.87 6.57
C ILE A 58 8.26 1.66 6.37
N GLU A 59 9.09 2.20 7.22
CA GLU A 59 10.56 2.07 7.20
C GLU A 59 11.04 0.63 7.41
N LYS A 60 10.22 -0.21 8.06
CA LYS A 60 10.55 -1.61 8.38
C LYS A 60 9.99 -2.62 7.36
N ILE A 61 9.48 -2.14 6.23
CA ILE A 61 8.92 -3.00 5.18
C ILE A 61 10.02 -3.83 4.49
N LYS A 62 9.71 -5.06 4.10
CA LYS A 62 10.69 -5.99 3.52
C LYS A 62 10.41 -6.31 2.05
N PHE A 63 11.48 -6.55 1.31
CA PHE A 63 11.43 -7.08 -0.05
C PHE A 63 11.83 -8.55 -0.05
N THR A 64 11.27 -9.35 -0.95
CA THR A 64 11.66 -10.75 -1.15
C THR A 64 12.76 -10.86 -2.19
N GLY A 65 13.73 -11.76 -1.95
CA GLY A 65 14.88 -11.98 -2.83
C GLY A 65 15.71 -10.71 -3.05
N ASN A 66 16.45 -10.65 -4.14
CA ASN A 66 17.39 -9.55 -4.43
C ASN A 66 16.74 -8.25 -4.93
N LYS A 67 15.41 -8.10 -4.79
CA LYS A 67 14.66 -6.92 -5.29
C LYS A 67 15.09 -5.62 -4.62
N PHE A 68 15.53 -5.67 -3.39
CA PHE A 68 15.99 -4.47 -2.66
C PHE A 68 17.18 -3.79 -3.33
N LYS A 69 18.12 -4.58 -3.86
CA LYS A 69 19.33 -4.07 -4.57
C LYS A 69 19.07 -3.88 -6.07
N ASN A 70 18.42 -4.86 -6.73
CA ASN A 70 18.39 -4.94 -8.19
C ASN A 70 17.19 -4.27 -8.85
N LYS A 71 16.09 -4.02 -8.11
CA LYS A 71 14.91 -3.39 -8.68
C LYS A 71 15.19 -1.93 -9.01
N LYS A 72 14.81 -1.49 -10.21
CA LYS A 72 14.93 -0.09 -10.65
C LYS A 72 13.54 0.53 -10.83
N TYR A 73 13.38 1.74 -10.34
CA TYR A 73 12.23 2.60 -10.61
C TYR A 73 12.63 3.64 -11.64
N TYR A 74 11.91 3.71 -12.73
CA TYR A 74 12.17 4.66 -13.82
C TYR A 74 11.19 5.81 -13.75
N ARG A 75 11.69 7.03 -13.97
CA ARG A 75 10.92 8.24 -14.15
C ARG A 75 11.49 9.01 -15.33
N HIS A 76 10.64 9.37 -16.29
CA HIS A 76 11.02 10.19 -17.42
C HIS A 76 10.72 11.68 -17.14
N THR A 77 11.61 12.57 -17.54
CA THR A 77 11.46 14.04 -17.34
C THR A 77 10.71 14.74 -18.45
N GLY A 78 10.45 14.06 -19.57
CA GLY A 78 9.85 14.63 -20.78
C GLY A 78 10.86 15.09 -21.84
N HIS A 79 12.15 15.17 -21.52
CA HIS A 79 13.20 15.58 -22.44
C HIS A 79 13.97 14.38 -23.03
N PRO A 80 14.54 14.48 -24.24
CA PRO A 80 15.42 13.45 -24.81
C PRO A 80 16.53 13.06 -23.81
N GLY A 81 16.75 11.76 -23.61
CA GLY A 81 17.71 11.23 -22.62
C GLY A 81 17.32 11.39 -21.14
N GLY A 82 16.12 11.92 -20.85
CA GLY A 82 15.68 12.27 -19.50
C GLY A 82 15.17 11.12 -18.63
N ILE A 83 15.67 9.90 -18.79
CA ILE A 83 15.32 8.76 -17.93
C ILE A 83 16.13 8.81 -16.63
N LYS A 84 15.43 9.01 -15.50
CA LYS A 84 16.02 8.93 -14.17
C LYS A 84 15.72 7.58 -13.54
N THR A 85 16.73 6.93 -12.97
CA THR A 85 16.61 5.63 -12.30
C THR A 85 16.83 5.80 -10.79
N THR A 86 16.06 5.07 -9.98
CA THR A 86 16.20 5.05 -8.53
C THR A 86 16.02 3.62 -8.03
N THR A 87 16.82 3.20 -7.05
CA THR A 87 16.71 1.88 -6.42
C THR A 87 15.85 1.94 -5.17
N PRO A 88 15.25 0.80 -4.74
CA PRO A 88 14.52 0.73 -3.47
C PRO A 88 15.36 1.14 -2.26
N SER A 89 16.66 0.81 -2.24
CA SER A 89 17.57 1.19 -1.16
C SER A 89 17.67 2.70 -1.00
N LEU A 90 17.82 3.44 -2.11
CA LEU A 90 17.86 4.90 -2.11
C LEU A 90 16.51 5.52 -1.71
N LEU A 91 15.39 4.92 -2.15
CA LEU A 91 14.05 5.39 -1.78
C LEU A 91 13.74 5.14 -0.31
N MET A 92 14.20 4.02 0.25
CA MET A 92 13.98 3.69 1.67
C MET A 92 14.58 4.76 2.58
N ASN A 93 15.77 5.25 2.24
CA ASN A 93 16.46 6.28 3.02
C ASN A 93 15.82 7.67 2.87
N LYS A 94 15.38 8.02 1.64
CA LYS A 94 14.85 9.36 1.36
C LYS A 94 13.34 9.46 1.63
N LYS A 95 12.55 8.57 1.00
CA LYS A 95 11.08 8.60 1.02
C LYS A 95 10.51 7.18 0.99
N PRO A 96 10.53 6.44 2.09
CA PRO A 96 10.04 5.06 2.13
C PRO A 96 8.56 4.92 1.75
N GLU A 97 7.77 5.95 1.98
CA GLU A 97 6.34 6.00 1.62
C GLU A 97 6.09 5.81 0.12
N GLU A 98 6.99 6.33 -0.73
CA GLU A 98 6.84 6.23 -2.18
C GLU A 98 6.92 4.79 -2.69
N ILE A 99 7.66 3.92 -2.01
CA ILE A 99 7.80 2.51 -2.36
C ILE A 99 6.42 1.83 -2.37
N LEU A 100 5.71 1.94 -1.25
CA LEU A 100 4.40 1.33 -1.11
C LEU A 100 3.35 2.03 -1.97
N LYS A 101 3.38 3.36 -2.04
CA LYS A 101 2.48 4.17 -2.86
C LYS A 101 2.59 3.81 -4.35
N LEU A 102 3.81 3.63 -4.88
CA LEU A 102 4.03 3.21 -6.26
C LEU A 102 3.56 1.77 -6.50
N ALA A 103 3.77 0.86 -5.53
CA ALA A 103 3.31 -0.51 -5.63
C ALA A 103 1.79 -0.58 -5.70
N VAL A 104 1.09 0.12 -4.80
CA VAL A 104 -0.38 0.20 -4.78
C VAL A 104 -0.93 0.89 -6.03
N LYS A 105 -0.32 2.01 -6.46
CA LYS A 105 -0.73 2.74 -7.68
C LYS A 105 -0.73 1.83 -8.91
N ARG A 106 0.27 0.95 -9.05
CA ARG A 106 0.36 0.01 -10.19
C ARG A 106 -0.60 -1.18 -10.10
N MET A 107 -1.19 -1.43 -8.93
CA MET A 107 -2.19 -2.48 -8.70
C MET A 107 -3.63 -1.97 -8.78
N LEU A 108 -3.82 -0.65 -8.75
CA LEU A 108 -5.11 -0.02 -9.01
C LEU A 108 -5.34 0.13 -10.52
N PRO A 109 -6.60 0.09 -11.00
CA PRO A 109 -6.91 0.38 -12.40
C PRO A 109 -6.48 1.82 -12.76
N SER A 110 -6.25 2.07 -14.05
CA SER A 110 -5.97 3.42 -14.53
C SER A 110 -7.26 4.26 -14.54
N GLY A 111 -7.15 5.56 -14.27
CA GLY A 111 -8.27 6.49 -14.41
C GLY A 111 -8.47 7.43 -13.22
N SER A 112 -9.50 8.27 -13.30
CA SER A 112 -9.84 9.27 -12.29
C SER A 112 -10.30 8.65 -10.96
N LEU A 113 -11.05 7.53 -11.05
CA LEU A 113 -11.51 6.77 -9.88
C LEU A 113 -10.33 6.23 -9.07
N ALA A 114 -9.32 5.66 -9.73
CA ALA A 114 -8.13 5.15 -9.06
C ALA A 114 -7.33 6.25 -8.35
N LYS A 115 -7.29 7.47 -8.91
CA LYS A 115 -6.66 8.61 -8.23
C LYS A 115 -7.38 8.96 -6.92
N LYS A 116 -8.73 8.93 -6.91
CA LYS A 116 -9.54 9.12 -5.70
C LYS A 116 -9.30 8.00 -4.69
N GLN A 117 -9.28 6.75 -5.12
CA GLN A 117 -8.98 5.59 -4.26
C GLN A 117 -7.57 5.69 -3.66
N LEU A 118 -6.57 6.07 -4.46
CA LEU A 118 -5.19 6.23 -3.98
C LEU A 118 -5.06 7.37 -2.95
N SER A 119 -5.87 8.42 -3.02
CA SER A 119 -5.85 9.52 -2.04
C SER A 119 -6.30 9.09 -0.63
N LYS A 120 -7.06 7.99 -0.54
CA LYS A 120 -7.48 7.39 0.72
C LYS A 120 -6.35 6.61 1.44
N LEU A 121 -5.22 6.37 0.75
CA LEU A 121 -4.05 5.74 1.34
C LEU A 121 -3.19 6.78 2.05
N LYS A 122 -3.01 6.61 3.35
CA LYS A 122 -2.14 7.41 4.20
C LYS A 122 -1.03 6.54 4.74
N ILE A 123 0.22 6.94 4.56
CA ILE A 123 1.41 6.17 4.93
C ILE A 123 2.26 7.01 5.87
N TYR A 124 2.71 6.42 6.97
CA TYR A 124 3.47 7.10 8.01
C TYR A 124 4.74 6.33 8.37
N LYS A 125 5.76 7.10 8.73
CA LYS A 125 6.98 6.59 9.39
C LYS A 125 6.67 6.46 10.88
N GLY A 126 7.22 5.41 11.50
CA GLY A 126 6.99 5.14 12.91
C GLY A 126 5.55 4.71 13.23
N LYS A 127 5.22 4.65 14.52
CA LYS A 127 3.93 4.18 15.04
C LYS A 127 2.88 5.30 15.16
N SER A 128 3.32 6.54 15.40
CA SER A 128 2.41 7.67 15.61
C SER A 128 1.79 8.17 14.30
N HIS A 129 0.53 8.59 14.36
CA HIS A 129 -0.19 9.16 13.22
C HIS A 129 -1.25 10.18 13.68
N PRO A 130 -1.56 11.24 12.91
CA PRO A 130 -2.47 12.32 13.32
C PRO A 130 -3.97 11.97 13.25
N HIS A 131 -4.33 10.72 12.96
CA HIS A 131 -5.72 10.32 12.72
C HIS A 131 -6.28 9.37 13.79
N GLU A 132 -5.91 9.53 15.05
CA GLU A 132 -6.41 8.69 16.15
C GLU A 132 -7.91 8.86 16.36
N SER A 133 -8.40 10.09 16.26
CA SER A 133 -9.82 10.45 16.44
C SER A 133 -10.81 9.68 15.55
N GLN A 134 -10.34 9.05 14.48
CA GLN A 134 -11.17 8.28 13.56
C GLN A 134 -11.36 6.82 13.96
N ASN A 135 -10.84 6.39 15.09
CA ASN A 135 -10.96 5.03 15.63
C ASN A 135 -10.77 3.96 14.54
N PRO A 136 -9.59 3.87 13.90
CA PRO A 136 -9.36 2.94 12.80
C PRO A 136 -9.40 1.49 13.29
N LYS A 137 -10.03 0.61 12.53
CA LYS A 137 -9.98 -0.83 12.79
C LYS A 137 -8.58 -1.35 12.54
N ILE A 138 -7.95 -1.90 13.56
CA ILE A 138 -6.61 -2.51 13.45
C ILE A 138 -6.74 -3.85 12.73
N ILE A 139 -5.91 -4.06 11.70
CA ILE A 139 -5.81 -5.32 10.96
C ILE A 139 -4.40 -5.87 11.09
N ASP A 140 -4.30 -7.05 11.69
CA ASP A 140 -3.05 -7.80 11.79
C ASP A 140 -2.75 -8.52 10.46
N PHE A 141 -2.13 -7.81 9.54
CA PHE A 141 -1.80 -8.35 8.22
C PHE A 141 -0.86 -9.56 8.29
N VAL A 142 0.01 -9.58 9.27
CA VAL A 142 0.98 -10.66 9.50
C VAL A 142 0.28 -11.98 9.85
N LYS A 143 -0.73 -11.92 10.74
CA LYS A 143 -1.48 -13.12 11.18
C LYS A 143 -2.34 -13.75 10.09
N MET A 144 -2.67 -13.01 9.04
CA MET A 144 -3.52 -13.53 7.94
C MET A 144 -2.84 -14.63 7.13
N ASN A 145 -1.53 -14.60 6.95
CA ASN A 145 -0.79 -15.59 6.21
C ASN A 145 0.70 -15.52 6.58
N VAL A 146 1.29 -16.66 6.88
CA VAL A 146 2.73 -16.80 7.22
C VAL A 146 3.63 -16.17 6.14
N LYS A 147 3.24 -16.26 4.86
CA LYS A 147 4.01 -15.69 3.74
C LYS A 147 3.94 -14.16 3.66
N ASN A 148 3.09 -13.48 4.43
CA ASN A 148 3.01 -12.02 4.45
C ASN A 148 4.18 -11.36 5.19
N TYR A 149 4.90 -12.16 5.98
CA TYR A 149 5.92 -11.73 6.90
C TYR A 149 7.27 -12.40 6.56
N ILE A 150 8.34 -11.66 6.77
CA ILE A 150 9.70 -12.21 6.71
C ILE A 150 10.30 -12.05 8.11
N ALA A 151 10.45 -13.17 8.83
CA ALA A 151 11.13 -13.17 10.11
C ALA A 151 12.56 -12.64 9.95
N THR A 152 13.01 -11.84 10.89
CA THR A 152 14.31 -11.18 10.84
C THR A 152 15.47 -12.20 10.78
N ASN A 153 15.23 -13.43 11.22
CA ASN A 153 16.24 -14.48 11.33
C ASN A 153 16.43 -15.38 10.08
N LEU A 154 15.59 -15.22 9.03
CA LEU A 154 15.71 -16.09 7.84
C LEU A 154 16.69 -15.57 6.78
N TYR A 155 17.18 -14.34 6.95
CA TYR A 155 18.28 -13.78 6.14
C TYR A 155 19.24 -13.04 7.06
N GLY A 156 19.78 -13.79 8.04
CA GLY A 156 20.97 -13.37 8.76
C GLY A 156 22.08 -13.13 7.72
N ASN A 157 22.70 -11.95 7.84
CA ASN A 157 23.91 -11.51 7.17
C ASN A 157 24.66 -12.64 6.44
N THR A 158 24.55 -12.70 5.13
CA THR A 158 25.70 -13.11 4.32
C THR A 158 26.45 -11.83 3.99
N ASN A 159 27.58 -11.68 4.67
CA ASN A 159 28.64 -10.72 4.37
C ASN A 159 28.95 -10.69 2.86
#